data_0ab9510ddf7c175a0584b3662bade650
#
_entry.id   0ab9510ddf7c175a0584b3662bade650
#
_cell.length_a   1.000
_cell.length_b   1.000
_cell.length_c   1.000
_cell.angle_alpha   90.00
_cell.angle_beta   90.00
_cell.angle_gamma   90.00
#
_symmetry.space_group_name_H-M   'P 1'
#
loop_
_entity.id
_entity.type
_entity.pdbx_description
1 polymer ?
#
loop_
_entity_poly.entity_id
_entity_poly.type
_entity_poly.pdbx_seq_one_letter_code
_entity_poly.pdbx_strand_id
1 'polypeptide(L)'
;MKIRLFVFIFFPTILLSQNWTSSSNFIGDGRHHPITFSNDNFGFVVSGSYLNDMFKYDKVNDSWTQLQDFPGSGRGYSYAVSVGDKAYLGFGSTDNGSFPVDWWEYDMINNSWNQLSSFIGNGRNHPAMIAVNNKIYVGCGSNDNGNLGDWWEYDISSDSWTQKSDIIGNNRHHPYYFGIGNYAYVGFGHGSVSGPGSNPSANSYIYNDFYRYDPSNDSWLQLSNFPSEARVAGTQFSYDGKGYILSGDGDDHDPLTYAEFWQYEPSNDSWLQLADHPGDAIWAPGSFVIGCDAYFLLGQNNNYNNPSFPVAMYKYKLDNQCGCTDPLAYNFSSSATYDDGSCCYISGCTDVLAINYNANACFDDGSCIQAVLGCMNQTASNYNSSANVNSFNGGALDNNIGSGSFFNNNQYLIFDSYDNCLIKSCDIYAEYFRSITFELRNNNGNVLDDTTLYVSPGKQNIILNFDVPIASNLQLGINGTNSGLYRNNTGSDYPYNIANVINIKGSSASQPGYYYFYYNIEVEAVCFNTTEVNDFYKPKSLSRVFNILGSEANNLKNQILFYQYSDGSVQKKIIVE
;
A
#
# COMPACT_ATOMS: atom_id res chain seq x y z
N MET A 1 -10.38 11.29 -66.92
CA MET A 1 -10.70 11.41 -65.51
C MET A 1 -10.24 10.11 -64.86
N LYS A 2 -9.05 10.11 -64.21
CA LYS A 2 -8.50 8.91 -63.52
C LYS A 2 -8.91 8.97 -62.05
N ILE A 3 -9.79 8.06 -61.65
CA ILE A 3 -10.22 7.87 -60.23
C ILE A 3 -9.07 7.13 -59.54
N ARG A 4 -8.43 7.79 -58.55
CA ARG A 4 -7.50 7.14 -57.61
C ARG A 4 -8.31 6.57 -56.45
N LEU A 5 -8.33 5.27 -56.37
CA LEU A 5 -8.89 4.54 -55.23
C LEU A 5 -7.88 4.61 -54.08
N PHE A 6 -8.21 5.35 -53.01
CA PHE A 6 -7.47 5.31 -51.76
C PHE A 6 -7.99 4.12 -50.94
N VAL A 7 -7.19 3.09 -50.83
CA VAL A 7 -7.43 2.00 -49.88
C VAL A 7 -6.94 2.45 -48.49
N PHE A 8 -7.85 2.77 -47.62
CA PHE A 8 -7.54 2.94 -46.18
C PHE A 8 -7.35 1.54 -45.59
N ILE A 9 -6.09 1.18 -45.31
CA ILE A 9 -5.78 0.01 -44.49
C ILE A 9 -6.02 0.43 -43.03
N PHE A 10 -7.14 0.02 -42.45
CA PHE A 10 -7.35 0.04 -41.02
C PHE A 10 -6.44 -1.02 -40.40
N PHE A 11 -5.34 -0.61 -39.79
CA PHE A 11 -4.69 -1.43 -38.78
C PHE A 11 -5.60 -1.38 -37.53
N PRO A 12 -6.09 -2.53 -37.04
CA PRO A 12 -6.71 -2.54 -35.70
C PRO A 12 -5.61 -2.16 -34.72
N THR A 13 -5.71 -1.00 -34.09
CA THR A 13 -5.00 -0.73 -32.84
C THR A 13 -5.55 -1.71 -31.83
N ILE A 14 -4.82 -2.80 -31.62
CA ILE A 14 -5.01 -3.62 -30.43
C ILE A 14 -4.69 -2.67 -29.27
N LEU A 15 -5.71 -2.19 -28.58
CA LEU A 15 -5.57 -1.63 -27.24
C LEU A 15 -5.03 -2.78 -26.38
N LEU A 16 -3.71 -2.85 -26.24
CA LEU A 16 -3.09 -3.64 -25.19
C LEU A 16 -3.65 -3.05 -23.89
N SER A 17 -4.52 -3.80 -23.22
CA SER A 17 -4.96 -3.45 -21.87
C SER A 17 -3.68 -3.25 -21.04
N GLN A 18 -3.56 -2.13 -20.35
CA GLN A 18 -2.46 -1.92 -19.43
C GLN A 18 -2.53 -3.04 -18.40
N ASN A 19 -1.58 -3.97 -18.43
CA ASN A 19 -1.52 -5.07 -17.46
C ASN A 19 -1.02 -4.59 -16.09
N TRP A 20 -0.62 -3.32 -15.98
CA TRP A 20 -0.17 -2.68 -14.74
C TRP A 20 -1.33 -2.04 -13.98
N THR A 21 -1.40 -2.30 -12.68
CA THR A 21 -2.33 -1.65 -11.73
C THR A 21 -1.58 -1.24 -10.47
N SER A 22 -2.11 -0.25 -9.75
CA SER A 22 -1.57 0.15 -8.44
C SER A 22 -2.01 -0.85 -7.37
N SER A 23 -1.17 -1.04 -6.37
CA SER A 23 -1.49 -1.72 -5.11
C SER A 23 -1.18 -0.78 -3.94
N SER A 24 -1.50 -1.19 -2.71
CA SER A 24 -1.24 -0.39 -1.51
C SER A 24 0.24 -0.04 -1.39
N ASN A 25 0.53 1.23 -1.15
CA ASN A 25 1.88 1.73 -0.99
C ASN A 25 2.60 1.01 0.16
N PHE A 26 3.91 0.86 0.03
CA PHE A 26 4.76 0.38 1.11
C PHE A 26 4.66 1.32 2.33
N ILE A 27 4.54 0.76 3.53
CA ILE A 27 4.30 1.52 4.76
C ILE A 27 5.57 1.91 5.53
N GLY A 28 6.72 1.31 5.19
CA GLY A 28 8.02 1.67 5.75
C GLY A 28 8.69 2.82 4.99
N ASP A 29 9.90 3.15 5.39
CA ASP A 29 10.69 4.19 4.72
C ASP A 29 11.08 3.79 3.29
N GLY A 30 11.01 4.74 2.36
CA GLY A 30 11.49 4.56 1.00
C GLY A 30 12.98 4.25 0.98
N ARG A 31 13.41 3.29 0.15
CA ARG A 31 14.79 2.77 0.15
C ARG A 31 15.21 2.21 -1.20
N HIS A 32 16.50 2.20 -1.47
CA HIS A 32 17.11 1.44 -2.55
C HIS A 32 17.56 0.06 -2.08
N HIS A 33 17.74 -0.88 -3.03
CA HIS A 33 18.14 -2.26 -2.77
C HIS A 33 17.30 -2.93 -1.66
N PRO A 34 15.95 -2.82 -1.70
CA PRO A 34 15.14 -3.59 -0.79
C PRO A 34 15.41 -5.08 -1.07
N ILE A 35 15.61 -5.88 -0.04
CA ILE A 35 15.70 -7.32 -0.18
C ILE A 35 14.27 -7.86 -0.21
N THR A 36 13.88 -8.43 -1.34
CA THR A 36 12.50 -8.90 -1.57
C THR A 36 12.45 -10.39 -1.82
N PHE A 37 11.40 -11.02 -1.35
CA PHE A 37 11.09 -12.43 -1.60
C PHE A 37 9.59 -12.69 -1.37
N SER A 38 9.10 -13.84 -1.76
CA SER A 38 7.69 -14.22 -1.61
C SER A 38 7.49 -15.72 -1.54
N ASN A 39 6.30 -16.10 -1.09
CA ASN A 39 5.68 -17.38 -1.36
C ASN A 39 4.37 -17.17 -2.12
N ASP A 40 3.53 -18.20 -2.26
CA ASP A 40 2.27 -18.15 -3.02
C ASP A 40 1.23 -17.17 -2.43
N ASN A 41 1.38 -16.75 -1.16
CA ASN A 41 0.39 -15.95 -0.44
C ASN A 41 0.88 -14.54 -0.08
N PHE A 42 2.17 -14.39 0.21
CA PHE A 42 2.72 -13.18 0.81
C PHE A 42 3.98 -12.72 0.10
N GLY A 43 4.13 -11.40 -0.01
CA GLY A 43 5.40 -10.75 -0.36
C GLY A 43 6.10 -10.19 0.86
N PHE A 44 7.42 -10.09 0.81
CA PHE A 44 8.23 -9.60 1.92
C PHE A 44 9.25 -8.57 1.44
N VAL A 45 9.48 -7.58 2.27
CA VAL A 45 10.58 -6.61 2.15
C VAL A 45 11.35 -6.64 3.45
N VAL A 46 12.65 -6.83 3.37
CA VAL A 46 13.54 -6.79 4.53
C VAL A 46 14.77 -5.97 4.19
N SER A 47 15.29 -5.20 5.15
CA SER A 47 16.54 -4.47 4.97
C SER A 47 16.51 -3.50 3.76
N GLY A 48 17.66 -3.24 3.13
CA GLY A 48 17.83 -2.18 2.12
C GLY A 48 18.24 -0.86 2.76
N SER A 49 19.02 -0.05 2.04
CA SER A 49 19.57 1.23 2.56
C SER A 49 20.16 1.10 3.97
N TYR A 50 20.76 -0.07 4.29
CA TYR A 50 21.35 -0.43 5.59
C TYR A 50 20.38 -0.54 6.77
N LEU A 51 19.07 -0.53 6.54
CA LEU A 51 18.05 -0.81 7.55
C LEU A 51 18.03 -2.31 7.88
N ASN A 52 17.33 -2.71 8.94
CA ASN A 52 17.11 -4.12 9.31
C ASN A 52 15.64 -4.44 9.56
N ASP A 53 14.75 -3.47 9.34
CA ASP A 53 13.31 -3.65 9.46
C ASP A 53 12.74 -4.65 8.43
N MET A 54 11.59 -5.22 8.75
CA MET A 54 10.95 -6.22 7.91
C MET A 54 9.45 -6.00 7.81
N PHE A 55 8.89 -6.23 6.62
CA PHE A 55 7.48 -6.04 6.31
C PHE A 55 6.94 -7.20 5.49
N LYS A 56 5.67 -7.52 5.71
CA LYS A 56 4.90 -8.53 4.97
C LYS A 56 3.73 -7.87 4.26
N TYR A 57 3.57 -8.19 2.98
CA TYR A 57 2.42 -7.82 2.15
C TYR A 57 1.46 -8.99 2.00
N ASP A 58 0.19 -8.72 2.25
CA ASP A 58 -0.93 -9.64 2.03
C ASP A 58 -1.70 -9.22 0.77
N LYS A 59 -1.64 -10.05 -0.29
CA LYS A 59 -2.30 -9.74 -1.56
C LYS A 59 -3.83 -9.76 -1.48
N VAL A 60 -4.41 -10.54 -0.54
CA VAL A 60 -5.86 -10.68 -0.41
C VAL A 60 -6.48 -9.42 0.19
N ASN A 61 -5.80 -8.87 1.21
CA ASN A 61 -6.24 -7.66 1.90
C ASN A 61 -5.61 -6.38 1.32
N ASP A 62 -4.75 -6.50 0.31
CA ASP A 62 -3.93 -5.41 -0.27
C ASP A 62 -3.32 -4.53 0.83
N SER A 63 -2.61 -5.14 1.78
CA SER A 63 -2.14 -4.45 2.98
C SER A 63 -0.77 -4.93 3.46
N TRP A 64 -0.03 -4.01 4.10
CA TRP A 64 1.27 -4.26 4.68
C TRP A 64 1.20 -4.39 6.19
N THR A 65 2.04 -5.25 6.76
CA THR A 65 2.24 -5.41 8.20
C THR A 65 3.72 -5.41 8.51
N GLN A 66 4.16 -4.60 9.48
CA GLN A 66 5.53 -4.66 9.97
C GLN A 66 5.71 -5.92 10.83
N LEU A 67 6.80 -6.64 10.59
CA LEU A 67 7.20 -7.83 11.34
C LEU A 67 8.34 -7.49 12.29
N GLN A 68 8.82 -8.51 13.03
CA GLN A 68 10.04 -8.40 13.79
C GLN A 68 11.24 -8.19 12.85
N ASP A 69 12.13 -7.28 13.22
CA ASP A 69 13.32 -6.95 12.46
C ASP A 69 14.21 -8.17 12.18
N PHE A 70 14.95 -8.09 11.09
CA PHE A 70 15.98 -9.05 10.76
C PHE A 70 17.04 -9.10 11.87
N PRO A 71 17.37 -10.28 12.42
CA PRO A 71 18.28 -10.39 13.56
C PRO A 71 19.76 -10.11 13.23
N GLY A 72 20.12 -10.15 11.94
CA GLY A 72 21.46 -9.78 11.46
C GLY A 72 21.64 -8.27 11.35
N SER A 73 22.85 -7.85 10.95
CA SER A 73 23.11 -6.43 10.70
C SER A 73 22.30 -5.92 9.52
N GLY A 74 21.79 -4.68 9.64
CA GLY A 74 21.18 -3.96 8.54
C GLY A 74 22.14 -3.84 7.37
N ARG A 75 21.64 -4.05 6.15
CA ARG A 75 22.48 -4.14 4.95
C ARG A 75 21.83 -3.53 3.73
N GLY A 76 22.66 -3.05 2.83
CA GLY A 76 22.32 -2.71 1.47
C GLY A 76 23.00 -3.66 0.47
N TYR A 77 22.60 -3.57 -0.79
CA TYR A 77 23.29 -4.28 -1.88
C TYR A 77 23.31 -5.80 -1.73
N SER A 78 22.30 -6.34 -1.06
CA SER A 78 22.06 -7.75 -0.83
C SER A 78 20.76 -8.17 -1.50
N TYR A 79 20.56 -9.48 -1.61
CA TYR A 79 19.36 -10.08 -2.18
C TYR A 79 18.91 -11.26 -1.34
N ALA A 80 17.73 -11.78 -1.65
CA ALA A 80 17.23 -13.04 -1.15
C ALA A 80 16.70 -13.90 -2.30
N VAL A 81 16.58 -15.19 -2.04
CA VAL A 81 15.96 -16.14 -2.96
C VAL A 81 15.02 -17.06 -2.20
N SER A 82 13.84 -17.31 -2.77
CA SER A 82 12.84 -18.22 -2.19
C SER A 82 13.03 -19.65 -2.72
N VAL A 83 12.83 -20.62 -1.83
CA VAL A 83 12.66 -22.04 -2.15
C VAL A 83 11.47 -22.57 -1.36
N GLY A 84 10.32 -22.73 -2.00
CA GLY A 84 9.05 -22.99 -1.33
C GLY A 84 8.71 -21.88 -0.31
N ASP A 85 8.36 -22.27 0.90
CA ASP A 85 8.03 -21.34 2.00
C ASP A 85 9.26 -20.87 2.80
N LYS A 86 10.46 -21.02 2.26
CA LYS A 86 11.70 -20.56 2.86
C LYS A 86 12.35 -19.50 1.99
N ALA A 87 12.89 -18.45 2.58
CA ALA A 87 13.75 -17.48 1.92
C ALA A 87 15.16 -17.55 2.49
N TYR A 88 16.15 -17.39 1.62
CA TYR A 88 17.57 -17.43 1.98
C TYR A 88 18.19 -16.07 1.68
N LEU A 89 18.89 -15.51 2.66
CA LEU A 89 19.44 -14.17 2.65
C LEU A 89 20.87 -14.14 3.17
N GLY A 90 21.72 -13.39 2.49
CA GLY A 90 23.13 -13.18 2.88
C GLY A 90 23.79 -12.10 2.05
N PHE A 91 25.09 -11.88 2.28
CA PHE A 91 25.91 -10.93 1.50
C PHE A 91 25.50 -9.46 1.67
N GLY A 92 25.85 -8.63 0.68
CA GLY A 92 25.66 -7.19 0.72
C GLY A 92 26.78 -6.48 1.46
N SER A 93 26.54 -5.23 1.83
CA SER A 93 27.41 -4.45 2.71
C SER A 93 26.61 -3.82 3.84
N THR A 94 27.27 -3.63 4.98
CA THR A 94 26.75 -2.92 6.13
C THR A 94 27.12 -1.43 6.05
N ASP A 95 26.54 -0.60 6.89
CA ASP A 95 26.80 0.84 6.95
C ASP A 95 28.28 1.20 7.24
N ASN A 96 29.03 0.31 7.88
CA ASN A 96 30.47 0.46 8.13
C ASN A 96 31.35 -0.06 6.97
N GLY A 97 30.75 -0.49 5.84
CA GLY A 97 31.45 -0.95 4.64
C GLY A 97 31.93 -2.40 4.70
N SER A 98 31.59 -3.20 5.72
CA SER A 98 31.95 -4.60 5.74
C SER A 98 31.06 -5.44 4.82
N PHE A 99 31.61 -6.54 4.31
CA PHE A 99 30.91 -7.52 3.46
C PHE A 99 30.62 -8.78 4.27
N PRO A 100 29.43 -8.90 4.90
CA PRO A 100 29.08 -10.02 5.72
C PRO A 100 29.06 -11.33 4.91
N VAL A 101 29.47 -12.42 5.56
CA VAL A 101 29.42 -13.79 5.02
C VAL A 101 28.41 -14.66 5.76
N ASP A 102 27.64 -14.06 6.67
CA ASP A 102 26.54 -14.74 7.35
C ASP A 102 25.46 -15.16 6.35
N TRP A 103 24.82 -16.28 6.65
CA TRP A 103 23.80 -16.88 5.81
C TRP A 103 22.58 -17.22 6.66
N TRP A 104 21.40 -16.86 6.19
CA TRP A 104 20.17 -16.92 6.95
C TRP A 104 19.05 -17.56 6.17
N GLU A 105 18.23 -18.35 6.86
CA GLU A 105 16.94 -18.85 6.38
C GLU A 105 15.82 -18.13 7.11
N TYR A 106 14.79 -17.70 6.38
CA TYR A 106 13.54 -17.20 6.93
C TYR A 106 12.39 -18.16 6.60
N ASP A 107 11.68 -18.62 7.62
CA ASP A 107 10.46 -19.42 7.49
C ASP A 107 9.27 -18.46 7.33
N MET A 108 8.71 -18.39 6.11
CA MET A 108 7.62 -17.47 5.77
C MET A 108 6.27 -17.86 6.39
N ILE A 109 6.11 -19.13 6.82
CA ILE A 109 4.90 -19.62 7.50
C ILE A 109 4.96 -19.27 8.99
N ASN A 110 6.11 -19.57 9.63
CA ASN A 110 6.29 -19.40 11.08
C ASN A 110 6.83 -18.03 11.48
N ASN A 111 7.17 -17.17 10.50
CA ASN A 111 7.79 -15.85 10.69
C ASN A 111 9.02 -15.93 11.61
N SER A 112 9.96 -16.80 11.29
CA SER A 112 11.14 -17.03 12.12
C SER A 112 12.43 -17.12 11.31
N TRP A 113 13.50 -16.53 11.85
CA TRP A 113 14.84 -16.57 11.30
C TRP A 113 15.68 -17.68 11.91
N ASN A 114 16.48 -18.33 11.07
CA ASN A 114 17.49 -19.32 11.47
C ASN A 114 18.82 -18.97 10.80
N GLN A 115 19.90 -18.87 11.59
CA GLN A 115 21.23 -18.68 11.04
C GLN A 115 21.80 -20.02 10.61
N LEU A 116 22.30 -20.06 9.39
CA LEU A 116 22.89 -21.24 8.73
C LEU A 116 24.41 -21.15 8.69
N SER A 117 25.05 -22.15 8.08
CA SER A 117 26.51 -22.18 7.87
C SER A 117 26.94 -20.99 7.00
N SER A 118 27.84 -20.18 7.54
CA SER A 118 28.36 -19.01 6.85
C SER A 118 29.00 -19.37 5.51
N PHE A 119 28.95 -18.44 4.58
CA PHE A 119 29.63 -18.56 3.30
C PHE A 119 31.14 -18.67 3.50
N ILE A 120 31.79 -19.63 2.81
CA ILE A 120 33.21 -19.94 2.98
C ILE A 120 34.14 -19.17 2.00
N GLY A 121 33.57 -18.48 1.01
CA GLY A 121 34.29 -17.62 0.07
C GLY A 121 34.39 -16.17 0.53
N ASN A 122 34.72 -15.29 -0.39
CA ASN A 122 34.84 -13.86 -0.10
C ASN A 122 33.47 -13.18 0.03
N GLY A 123 33.29 -12.38 1.10
CA GLY A 123 32.15 -11.49 1.24
C GLY A 123 32.04 -10.53 0.05
N ARG A 124 30.81 -10.18 -0.33
CA ARG A 124 30.52 -9.40 -1.55
C ARG A 124 29.21 -8.65 -1.46
N ASN A 125 29.08 -7.57 -2.18
CA ASN A 125 27.82 -6.92 -2.51
C ASN A 125 27.38 -7.26 -3.93
N HIS A 126 26.08 -7.02 -4.24
CA HIS A 126 25.47 -7.20 -5.56
C HIS A 126 25.72 -8.56 -6.23
N PRO A 127 25.63 -9.70 -5.53
CA PRO A 127 25.78 -11.00 -6.16
C PRO A 127 24.54 -11.37 -7.01
N ALA A 128 24.71 -12.34 -7.92
CA ALA A 128 23.60 -13.17 -8.36
C ALA A 128 23.26 -14.20 -7.28
N MET A 129 21.96 -14.44 -7.05
CA MET A 129 21.47 -15.45 -6.10
C MET A 129 20.28 -16.20 -6.72
N ILE A 130 20.45 -17.47 -7.04
CA ILE A 130 19.52 -18.23 -7.90
C ILE A 130 19.20 -19.58 -7.28
N ALA A 131 17.92 -19.89 -7.12
CA ALA A 131 17.47 -21.24 -6.74
C ALA A 131 17.26 -22.11 -7.98
N VAL A 132 17.85 -23.31 -7.98
CA VAL A 132 17.64 -24.36 -8.97
C VAL A 132 17.70 -25.73 -8.29
N ASN A 133 16.68 -26.56 -8.50
CA ASN A 133 16.65 -27.94 -8.00
C ASN A 133 16.94 -28.07 -6.50
N ASN A 134 16.31 -27.25 -5.67
CA ASN A 134 16.51 -27.23 -4.20
C ASN A 134 17.97 -26.94 -3.76
N LYS A 135 18.71 -26.23 -4.59
CA LYS A 135 20.04 -25.69 -4.32
C LYS A 135 20.04 -24.19 -4.64
N ILE A 136 20.94 -23.45 -4.02
CA ILE A 136 21.12 -22.03 -4.28
C ILE A 136 22.50 -21.79 -4.87
N TYR A 137 22.53 -21.09 -5.99
CA TYR A 137 23.76 -20.71 -6.68
C TYR A 137 24.02 -19.22 -6.43
N VAL A 138 25.25 -18.93 -6.04
CA VAL A 138 25.70 -17.57 -5.74
C VAL A 138 26.99 -17.28 -6.48
N GLY A 139 27.08 -16.13 -7.11
CA GLY A 139 28.30 -15.71 -7.79
C GLY A 139 28.27 -14.26 -8.22
N CYS A 140 29.29 -13.84 -8.93
CA CYS A 140 29.47 -12.44 -9.27
C CYS A 140 29.50 -11.51 -8.03
N GLY A 141 29.20 -10.23 -8.20
CA GLY A 141 29.27 -9.24 -7.15
C GLY A 141 30.63 -8.55 -7.08
N SER A 142 30.83 -7.71 -6.08
CA SER A 142 32.08 -7.00 -5.86
C SER A 142 32.44 -6.85 -4.38
N ASN A 143 33.71 -6.62 -4.11
CA ASN A 143 34.22 -6.23 -2.80
C ASN A 143 35.46 -5.33 -2.97
N ASP A 144 36.23 -5.09 -1.91
CA ASP A 144 37.43 -4.23 -1.97
C ASP A 144 38.48 -4.70 -3.01
N ASN A 145 38.44 -5.94 -3.46
CA ASN A 145 39.34 -6.49 -4.47
C ASN A 145 38.80 -6.33 -5.91
N GLY A 146 37.62 -5.73 -6.09
CA GLY A 146 36.99 -5.53 -7.39
C GLY A 146 35.84 -6.50 -7.68
N ASN A 147 35.49 -6.61 -8.97
CA ASN A 147 34.42 -7.48 -9.42
C ASN A 147 34.81 -8.96 -9.37
N LEU A 148 33.87 -9.81 -9.02
CA LEU A 148 34.03 -11.24 -8.86
C LEU A 148 33.34 -12.01 -10.01
N GLY A 149 33.85 -13.19 -10.33
CA GLY A 149 33.28 -14.10 -11.32
C GLY A 149 33.20 -15.54 -10.80
N ASP A 150 33.61 -15.80 -9.54
CA ASP A 150 33.50 -17.09 -8.90
C ASP A 150 32.04 -17.51 -8.73
N TRP A 151 31.80 -18.82 -8.73
CA TRP A 151 30.47 -19.41 -8.66
C TRP A 151 30.42 -20.48 -7.59
N TRP A 152 29.35 -20.49 -6.80
CA TRP A 152 29.19 -21.33 -5.63
C TRP A 152 27.81 -21.97 -5.57
N GLU A 153 27.74 -23.20 -5.09
CA GLU A 153 26.53 -23.94 -4.79
C GLU A 153 26.35 -24.04 -3.28
N TYR A 154 25.19 -23.66 -2.78
CA TYR A 154 24.75 -24.00 -1.44
C TYR A 154 23.73 -25.12 -1.51
N ASP A 155 24.04 -26.24 -0.84
CA ASP A 155 23.13 -27.38 -0.72
C ASP A 155 22.31 -27.21 0.56
N ILE A 156 21.00 -26.98 0.39
CA ILE A 156 20.05 -26.72 1.48
C ILE A 156 19.95 -27.92 2.43
N SER A 157 20.08 -29.15 1.88
CA SER A 157 19.89 -30.38 2.66
C SER A 157 21.03 -30.67 3.61
N SER A 158 22.24 -30.25 3.26
CA SER A 158 23.48 -30.52 4.03
C SER A 158 24.03 -29.25 4.68
N ASP A 159 23.40 -28.08 4.51
CA ASP A 159 23.86 -26.78 5.00
C ASP A 159 25.34 -26.54 4.68
N SER A 160 25.72 -26.70 3.40
CA SER A 160 27.12 -26.66 2.99
C SER A 160 27.35 -25.98 1.65
N TRP A 161 28.52 -25.35 1.51
CA TRP A 161 28.96 -24.61 0.33
C TRP A 161 29.99 -25.39 -0.47
N THR A 162 29.87 -25.35 -1.80
CA THR A 162 30.82 -25.96 -2.73
C THR A 162 31.11 -24.98 -3.88
N GLN A 163 32.40 -24.74 -4.17
CA GLN A 163 32.77 -23.94 -5.33
C GLN A 163 32.53 -24.70 -6.62
N LYS A 164 32.04 -23.99 -7.63
CA LYS A 164 31.71 -24.47 -8.97
C LYS A 164 32.55 -23.74 -10.00
N SER A 165 32.37 -24.09 -11.28
CA SER A 165 33.07 -23.44 -12.39
C SER A 165 32.66 -21.97 -12.52
N ASP A 166 33.61 -21.07 -12.50
CA ASP A 166 33.43 -19.63 -12.63
C ASP A 166 32.68 -19.28 -13.91
N ILE A 167 31.99 -18.11 -13.90
CA ILE A 167 31.30 -17.59 -15.09
C ILE A 167 32.28 -17.38 -16.25
N ILE A 168 31.93 -17.85 -17.45
CA ILE A 168 32.78 -17.70 -18.64
C ILE A 168 32.86 -16.28 -19.19
N GLY A 169 31.95 -15.38 -18.75
CA GLY A 169 31.98 -13.96 -19.08
C GLY A 169 32.89 -13.16 -18.16
N ASN A 170 32.92 -11.83 -18.37
CA ASN A 170 33.68 -10.95 -17.50
C ASN A 170 33.12 -10.91 -16.08
N ASN A 171 34.01 -10.69 -15.11
CA ASN A 171 33.63 -10.43 -13.72
C ASN A 171 32.72 -9.20 -13.63
N ARG A 172 31.67 -9.28 -12.83
CA ARG A 172 30.63 -8.26 -12.78
C ARG A 172 29.93 -8.18 -11.44
N HIS A 173 29.32 -7.04 -11.14
CA HIS A 173 28.39 -6.87 -10.04
C HIS A 173 27.06 -6.32 -10.57
N HIS A 174 25.99 -6.35 -9.79
CA HIS A 174 24.63 -6.00 -10.20
C HIS A 174 24.16 -6.73 -11.47
N PRO A 175 24.43 -8.03 -11.66
CA PRO A 175 23.87 -8.76 -12.78
C PRO A 175 22.37 -8.89 -12.64
N TYR A 176 21.67 -9.11 -13.76
CA TYR A 176 20.32 -9.70 -13.74
C TYR A 176 20.45 -11.22 -13.79
N TYR A 177 19.55 -11.91 -13.10
CA TYR A 177 19.64 -13.35 -12.94
C TYR A 177 18.28 -13.97 -12.62
N PHE A 178 18.06 -15.21 -13.01
CA PHE A 178 16.87 -15.99 -12.65
C PHE A 178 17.12 -17.49 -12.85
N GLY A 179 16.34 -18.33 -12.16
CA GLY A 179 16.31 -19.78 -12.37
C GLY A 179 15.14 -20.17 -13.25
N ILE A 180 15.37 -20.99 -14.29
CA ILE A 180 14.31 -21.55 -15.12
C ILE A 180 14.57 -23.05 -15.31
N GLY A 181 13.63 -23.88 -14.90
CA GLY A 181 13.76 -25.33 -14.95
C GLY A 181 15.00 -25.78 -14.18
N ASN A 182 15.92 -26.46 -14.86
CA ASN A 182 17.14 -27.00 -14.26
C ASN A 182 18.37 -26.09 -14.43
N TYR A 183 18.20 -24.84 -14.84
CA TYR A 183 19.29 -23.94 -15.23
C TYR A 183 19.26 -22.62 -14.47
N ALA A 184 20.45 -22.08 -14.17
CA ALA A 184 20.61 -20.70 -13.73
C ALA A 184 21.01 -19.80 -14.90
N TYR A 185 20.43 -18.62 -14.98
CA TYR A 185 20.70 -17.63 -16.01
C TYR A 185 21.26 -16.36 -15.37
N VAL A 186 22.35 -15.83 -15.95
CA VAL A 186 23.05 -14.64 -15.45
C VAL A 186 23.53 -13.79 -16.64
N GLY A 187 23.39 -12.48 -16.53
CA GLY A 187 23.92 -11.58 -17.56
C GLY A 187 23.88 -10.14 -17.12
N PHE A 188 24.20 -9.25 -18.03
CA PHE A 188 24.15 -7.80 -17.78
C PHE A 188 25.11 -7.37 -16.65
N GLY A 189 24.80 -6.25 -15.99
CA GLY A 189 25.54 -5.78 -14.85
C GLY A 189 26.77 -4.96 -15.20
N HIS A 190 27.47 -4.52 -14.18
CA HIS A 190 28.58 -3.57 -14.28
C HIS A 190 29.93 -4.30 -14.17
N GLY A 191 30.79 -4.06 -15.16
CA GLY A 191 32.19 -4.47 -15.13
C GLY A 191 33.11 -3.43 -14.53
N SER A 192 34.42 -3.55 -14.82
CA SER A 192 35.41 -2.58 -14.41
C SER A 192 36.49 -2.42 -15.48
N VAL A 193 37.07 -1.24 -15.60
CA VAL A 193 38.18 -0.94 -16.52
C VAL A 193 39.54 -1.38 -16.03
N SER A 194 39.65 -1.59 -14.72
CA SER A 194 40.92 -1.93 -14.07
C SER A 194 40.71 -2.97 -12.98
N GLY A 195 41.66 -3.87 -12.81
CA GLY A 195 41.61 -4.96 -11.83
C GLY A 195 41.22 -6.30 -12.45
N PRO A 196 41.10 -7.35 -11.65
CA PRO A 196 40.68 -8.66 -12.11
C PRO A 196 39.32 -8.61 -12.80
N GLY A 197 39.22 -9.14 -14.03
CA GLY A 197 38.00 -9.13 -14.84
C GLY A 197 37.68 -7.81 -15.53
N SER A 198 38.63 -6.89 -15.61
CA SER A 198 38.47 -5.67 -16.42
C SER A 198 38.40 -5.97 -17.91
N ASN A 199 37.55 -5.23 -18.62
CA ASN A 199 37.54 -5.18 -20.08
C ASN A 199 38.00 -3.79 -20.56
N PRO A 200 39.33 -3.56 -20.71
CA PRO A 200 39.86 -2.24 -21.05
C PRO A 200 39.52 -1.77 -22.48
N SER A 201 38.92 -2.66 -23.30
CA SER A 201 38.46 -2.32 -24.66
C SER A 201 36.96 -2.05 -24.77
N ALA A 202 36.21 -2.16 -23.68
CA ALA A 202 34.79 -1.80 -23.69
C ALA A 202 34.64 -0.26 -23.64
N ASN A 203 33.85 0.28 -24.54
CA ASN A 203 33.43 1.69 -24.49
C ASN A 203 32.39 1.95 -23.39
N SER A 204 31.86 0.91 -22.79
CA SER A 204 30.94 0.89 -21.68
C SER A 204 31.32 -0.22 -20.71
N TYR A 205 31.14 0.05 -19.42
CA TYR A 205 31.38 -0.94 -18.36
C TYR A 205 30.13 -1.75 -18.01
N ILE A 206 29.03 -1.50 -18.69
CA ILE A 206 27.76 -2.17 -18.50
C ILE A 206 27.57 -3.17 -19.64
N TYR A 207 27.16 -4.38 -19.29
CA TYR A 207 27.10 -5.50 -20.23
C TYR A 207 25.66 -5.77 -20.68
N ASN A 208 25.53 -6.35 -21.88
CA ASN A 208 24.31 -6.93 -22.43
C ASN A 208 24.45 -8.40 -22.80
N ASP A 209 25.59 -9.03 -22.44
CA ASP A 209 25.83 -10.45 -22.61
C ASP A 209 24.99 -11.28 -21.65
N PHE A 210 24.72 -12.53 -22.03
CA PHE A 210 23.83 -13.40 -21.27
C PHE A 210 24.32 -14.84 -21.30
N TYR A 211 24.22 -15.55 -20.17
CA TYR A 211 24.78 -16.88 -19.97
C TYR A 211 23.81 -17.79 -19.25
N ARG A 212 23.90 -19.09 -19.53
CA ARG A 212 23.21 -20.16 -18.84
C ARG A 212 24.20 -21.11 -18.16
N TYR A 213 24.00 -21.36 -16.90
CA TYR A 213 24.73 -22.38 -16.13
C TYR A 213 23.91 -23.66 -16.05
N ASP A 214 24.55 -24.80 -16.33
CA ASP A 214 24.01 -26.14 -16.18
C ASP A 214 24.62 -26.84 -14.95
N PRO A 215 23.88 -26.97 -13.83
CA PRO A 215 24.37 -27.60 -12.62
C PRO A 215 24.72 -29.09 -12.78
N SER A 216 24.11 -29.77 -13.76
CA SER A 216 24.29 -31.22 -13.92
C SER A 216 25.69 -31.62 -14.39
N ASN A 217 26.37 -30.73 -15.10
CA ASN A 217 27.69 -30.94 -15.65
C ASN A 217 28.69 -29.82 -15.33
N ASP A 218 28.28 -28.87 -14.43
CA ASP A 218 29.10 -27.75 -13.98
C ASP A 218 29.67 -26.92 -15.15
N SER A 219 28.80 -26.49 -16.07
CA SER A 219 29.24 -25.81 -17.29
C SER A 219 28.39 -24.63 -17.65
N TRP A 220 28.99 -23.67 -18.35
CA TRP A 220 28.37 -22.47 -18.85
C TRP A 220 28.18 -22.49 -20.36
N LEU A 221 27.10 -21.89 -20.83
CA LEU A 221 26.80 -21.63 -22.25
C LEU A 221 26.50 -20.13 -22.42
N GLN A 222 27.17 -19.48 -23.37
CA GLN A 222 26.80 -18.15 -23.78
C GLN A 222 25.53 -18.21 -24.66
N LEU A 223 24.57 -17.36 -24.37
CA LEU A 223 23.31 -17.19 -25.07
C LEU A 223 23.34 -15.93 -25.95
N SER A 224 22.24 -15.66 -26.66
CA SER A 224 22.08 -14.41 -27.41
C SER A 224 22.12 -13.20 -26.47
N ASN A 225 22.86 -12.17 -26.89
CA ASN A 225 22.91 -10.93 -26.15
C ASN A 225 21.51 -10.29 -26.06
N PHE A 226 21.30 -9.52 -25.03
CA PHE A 226 20.09 -8.74 -24.86
C PHE A 226 19.93 -7.71 -26.01
N PRO A 227 18.74 -7.56 -26.62
CA PRO A 227 18.58 -6.80 -27.85
C PRO A 227 18.42 -5.28 -27.67
N SER A 228 18.34 -4.79 -26.43
CA SER A 228 18.21 -3.38 -26.11
C SER A 228 19.47 -2.86 -25.41
N GLU A 229 19.41 -1.66 -24.84
CA GLU A 229 20.49 -1.01 -24.12
C GLU A 229 21.03 -1.88 -22.98
N ALA A 230 22.35 -1.95 -22.87
CA ALA A 230 23.03 -2.60 -21.74
C ALA A 230 22.58 -1.96 -20.40
N ARG A 231 22.41 -2.76 -19.36
CA ARG A 231 21.80 -2.28 -18.13
C ARG A 231 22.31 -2.94 -16.86
N VAL A 232 22.07 -2.27 -15.75
CA VAL A 232 22.54 -2.64 -14.42
C VAL A 232 21.50 -2.26 -13.35
N ALA A 233 21.54 -2.93 -12.20
CA ALA A 233 20.79 -2.54 -11.01
C ALA A 233 19.27 -2.41 -11.19
N GLY A 234 18.67 -3.25 -12.01
CA GLY A 234 17.22 -3.44 -12.02
C GLY A 234 16.78 -4.57 -11.10
N THR A 235 15.59 -5.08 -11.33
CA THR A 235 15.06 -6.25 -10.64
C THR A 235 14.66 -7.35 -11.62
N GLN A 236 14.55 -8.57 -11.13
CA GLN A 236 14.28 -9.74 -11.95
C GLN A 236 13.55 -10.82 -11.19
N PHE A 237 12.85 -11.68 -11.93
CA PHE A 237 12.20 -12.87 -11.40
C PHE A 237 11.98 -13.91 -12.51
N SER A 238 11.55 -15.10 -12.15
CA SER A 238 11.06 -16.12 -13.09
C SER A 238 9.60 -16.45 -12.80
N TYR A 239 8.86 -16.76 -13.85
CA TYR A 239 7.48 -17.20 -13.78
C TYR A 239 7.14 -18.06 -15.00
N ASP A 240 6.46 -19.19 -14.78
CA ASP A 240 5.98 -20.11 -15.83
C ASP A 240 7.04 -20.46 -16.88
N GLY A 241 8.24 -20.84 -16.41
CA GLY A 241 9.34 -21.25 -17.30
C GLY A 241 9.99 -20.14 -18.10
N LYS A 242 9.73 -18.87 -17.78
CA LYS A 242 10.30 -17.68 -18.41
C LYS A 242 11.04 -16.81 -17.40
N GLY A 243 11.98 -16.00 -17.91
CA GLY A 243 12.69 -15.00 -17.12
C GLY A 243 12.15 -13.60 -17.38
N TYR A 244 12.19 -12.73 -16.39
CA TYR A 244 11.72 -11.35 -16.50
C TYR A 244 12.75 -10.41 -15.90
N ILE A 245 12.99 -9.28 -16.56
CA ILE A 245 13.84 -8.19 -16.07
C ILE A 245 13.10 -6.87 -16.20
N LEU A 246 13.33 -5.97 -15.25
CA LEU A 246 12.57 -4.74 -15.13
C LEU A 246 13.46 -3.60 -14.64
N SER A 247 13.36 -2.43 -15.33
CA SER A 247 14.00 -1.17 -14.92
C SER A 247 15.53 -1.26 -14.78
N GLY A 248 16.15 -0.42 -13.97
CA GLY A 248 17.59 -0.28 -13.78
C GLY A 248 18.16 0.98 -14.44
N ASP A 249 19.47 1.04 -14.52
CA ASP A 249 20.25 2.08 -15.21
C ASP A 249 20.87 1.55 -16.50
N GLY A 250 21.11 2.44 -17.45
CA GLY A 250 21.86 2.20 -18.67
C GLY A 250 23.35 2.46 -18.53
N ASP A 251 24.01 2.82 -19.65
CA ASP A 251 25.44 3.11 -19.73
C ASP A 251 25.85 4.24 -18.78
N ASP A 252 26.99 4.07 -18.14
CA ASP A 252 27.56 5.02 -17.15
C ASP A 252 26.63 5.35 -15.98
N HIS A 253 25.69 4.47 -15.65
CA HIS A 253 24.60 4.68 -14.68
C HIS A 253 23.67 5.84 -15.05
N ASP A 254 23.59 6.20 -16.33
CA ASP A 254 22.57 7.13 -16.78
C ASP A 254 21.17 6.47 -16.71
N PRO A 255 20.14 7.24 -16.35
CA PRO A 255 18.78 6.71 -16.34
C PRO A 255 18.38 6.10 -17.67
N LEU A 256 17.78 4.91 -17.66
CA LEU A 256 17.10 4.41 -18.84
C LEU A 256 16.03 5.40 -19.30
N THR A 257 15.90 5.58 -20.63
CA THR A 257 14.90 6.50 -21.19
C THR A 257 13.47 6.09 -20.82
N TYR A 258 13.23 4.79 -20.68
CA TYR A 258 11.95 4.20 -20.34
C TYR A 258 12.09 3.15 -19.25
N ALA A 259 11.03 2.98 -18.49
CA ALA A 259 10.92 1.98 -17.43
C ALA A 259 10.66 0.58 -18.01
N GLU A 260 11.55 0.13 -18.87
CA GLU A 260 11.38 -1.06 -19.70
C GLU A 260 11.18 -2.34 -18.91
N PHE A 261 10.26 -3.18 -19.38
CA PHE A 261 9.97 -4.51 -18.88
C PHE A 261 10.12 -5.55 -19.99
N TRP A 262 10.90 -6.60 -19.74
CA TRP A 262 11.24 -7.60 -20.74
C TRP A 262 11.03 -9.02 -20.23
N GLN A 263 10.60 -9.90 -21.13
CA GLN A 263 10.46 -11.34 -20.93
C GLN A 263 11.48 -12.11 -21.75
N TYR A 264 12.14 -13.07 -21.15
CA TYR A 264 13.03 -14.03 -21.81
C TYR A 264 12.32 -15.38 -22.02
N GLU A 265 12.36 -15.89 -23.24
CA GLU A 265 11.83 -17.20 -23.64
C GLU A 265 12.97 -18.18 -23.92
N PRO A 266 13.25 -19.15 -23.02
CA PRO A 266 14.42 -20.03 -23.15
C PRO A 266 14.31 -21.05 -24.28
N SER A 267 13.10 -21.37 -24.75
CA SER A 267 12.89 -22.38 -25.79
C SER A 267 13.46 -21.95 -27.16
N ASN A 268 13.57 -20.66 -27.41
CA ASN A 268 14.09 -20.09 -28.65
C ASN A 268 15.17 -19.01 -28.44
N ASP A 269 15.68 -18.87 -27.20
CA ASP A 269 16.71 -17.90 -26.82
C ASP A 269 16.39 -16.48 -27.29
N SER A 270 15.20 -15.97 -26.93
CA SER A 270 14.73 -14.67 -27.39
C SER A 270 14.10 -13.81 -26.29
N TRP A 271 14.15 -12.50 -26.50
CA TRP A 271 13.58 -11.50 -25.62
C TRP A 271 12.36 -10.83 -26.25
N LEU A 272 11.33 -10.58 -25.45
CA LEU A 272 10.11 -9.85 -25.81
C LEU A 272 9.94 -8.66 -24.87
N GLN A 273 9.85 -7.46 -25.43
CA GLN A 273 9.48 -6.28 -24.65
C GLN A 273 7.99 -6.30 -24.31
N LEU A 274 7.69 -6.13 -23.05
CA LEU A 274 6.34 -5.99 -22.51
C LEU A 274 6.00 -4.51 -22.30
N ALA A 275 4.82 -4.22 -21.76
CA ALA A 275 4.45 -2.85 -21.42
C ALA A 275 5.34 -2.34 -20.27
N ASP A 276 5.93 -1.16 -20.45
CA ASP A 276 6.74 -0.50 -19.43
C ASP A 276 5.96 -0.32 -18.12
N HIS A 277 6.64 -0.34 -16.98
CA HIS A 277 5.97 -0.03 -15.72
C HIS A 277 5.59 1.45 -15.65
N PRO A 278 4.53 1.81 -14.92
CA PRO A 278 4.14 3.21 -14.72
C PRO A 278 5.24 4.01 -13.99
N GLY A 279 5.53 5.22 -14.48
CA GLY A 279 6.50 6.12 -13.87
C GLY A 279 7.88 6.07 -14.54
N ASP A 280 8.86 6.67 -13.88
CA ASP A 280 10.24 6.75 -14.36
C ASP A 280 10.97 5.41 -14.17
N ALA A 281 12.09 5.23 -14.88
CA ALA A 281 13.02 4.14 -14.58
C ALA A 281 13.54 4.26 -13.15
N ILE A 282 13.70 3.13 -12.49
CA ILE A 282 14.09 3.05 -11.07
C ILE A 282 15.40 2.28 -10.96
N TRP A 283 16.36 2.86 -10.26
CA TRP A 283 17.60 2.21 -9.85
C TRP A 283 17.37 1.39 -8.58
N ALA A 284 17.86 0.16 -8.60
CA ALA A 284 17.83 -0.78 -7.48
C ALA A 284 16.45 -0.97 -6.82
N PRO A 285 15.42 -1.25 -7.61
CA PRO A 285 14.09 -1.57 -7.11
C PRO A 285 14.02 -2.99 -6.55
N GLY A 286 12.90 -3.31 -5.90
CA GLY A 286 12.51 -4.67 -5.53
C GLY A 286 11.37 -5.21 -6.39
N SER A 287 11.30 -6.53 -6.44
CA SER A 287 10.15 -7.24 -7.02
C SER A 287 9.92 -8.57 -6.32
N PHE A 288 8.68 -9.05 -6.36
CA PHE A 288 8.32 -10.40 -5.97
C PHE A 288 7.09 -10.86 -6.76
N VAL A 289 6.88 -12.16 -6.83
CA VAL A 289 5.72 -12.77 -7.50
C VAL A 289 4.85 -13.48 -6.49
N ILE A 290 3.54 -13.21 -6.51
CA ILE A 290 2.56 -13.91 -5.70
C ILE A 290 1.45 -14.43 -6.62
N GLY A 291 1.35 -15.76 -6.75
CA GLY A 291 0.46 -16.36 -7.74
C GLY A 291 0.85 -15.94 -9.14
N CYS A 292 -0.03 -15.25 -9.85
CA CYS A 292 0.20 -14.81 -11.22
C CYS A 292 0.46 -13.31 -11.37
N ASP A 293 0.71 -12.64 -10.29
CA ASP A 293 0.98 -11.21 -10.26
C ASP A 293 2.44 -10.94 -9.86
N ALA A 294 3.14 -10.16 -10.67
CA ALA A 294 4.44 -9.61 -10.31
C ALA A 294 4.26 -8.22 -9.68
N TYR A 295 4.88 -8.01 -8.55
CA TYR A 295 4.87 -6.75 -7.81
C TYR A 295 6.21 -6.06 -7.97
N PHE A 296 6.17 -4.75 -8.16
CA PHE A 296 7.31 -3.87 -8.35
C PHE A 296 7.20 -2.67 -7.41
N LEU A 297 8.26 -2.37 -6.66
CA LEU A 297 8.22 -1.36 -5.61
C LEU A 297 9.61 -0.86 -5.25
N LEU A 298 9.65 0.29 -4.59
CA LEU A 298 10.85 0.86 -3.98
C LEU A 298 11.97 1.15 -4.99
N GLY A 299 13.19 1.32 -4.51
CA GLY A 299 14.32 1.77 -5.30
C GLY A 299 14.48 3.29 -5.24
N GLN A 300 15.35 3.82 -6.06
CA GLN A 300 15.58 5.25 -6.21
C GLN A 300 15.18 5.69 -7.61
N ASN A 301 14.43 6.79 -7.73
CA ASN A 301 14.21 7.37 -9.03
C ASN A 301 15.51 7.92 -9.61
N ASN A 302 15.65 7.84 -10.92
CA ASN A 302 16.90 8.23 -11.62
C ASN A 302 17.06 9.75 -11.78
N ASN A 303 16.51 10.55 -10.89
CA ASN A 303 16.74 11.99 -10.87
C ASN A 303 17.89 12.34 -9.94
N TYR A 304 19.12 12.26 -10.42
CA TYR A 304 20.33 12.54 -9.62
C TYR A 304 20.38 13.95 -9.01
N ASN A 305 19.65 14.92 -9.56
CA ASN A 305 19.57 16.27 -9.00
C ASN A 305 18.59 16.38 -7.84
N ASN A 306 17.64 15.45 -7.75
CA ASN A 306 16.65 15.38 -6.67
C ASN A 306 16.23 13.91 -6.46
N PRO A 307 17.11 13.06 -5.90
CA PRO A 307 16.81 11.66 -5.70
C PRO A 307 15.62 11.51 -4.74
N SER A 308 14.70 10.65 -5.10
CA SER A 308 13.59 10.26 -4.23
C SER A 308 13.47 8.74 -4.17
N PHE A 309 12.91 8.25 -3.08
CA PHE A 309 12.69 6.84 -2.84
C PHE A 309 11.19 6.56 -2.84
N PRO A 310 10.60 6.25 -4.02
CA PRO A 310 9.17 6.03 -4.13
C PRO A 310 8.72 4.84 -3.29
N VAL A 311 7.57 4.97 -2.63
CA VAL A 311 6.93 3.90 -1.86
C VAL A 311 5.72 3.29 -2.60
N ALA A 312 5.41 3.82 -3.78
CA ALA A 312 4.35 3.29 -4.63
C ALA A 312 4.67 1.85 -5.04
N MET A 313 3.67 1.00 -5.02
CA MET A 313 3.77 -0.37 -5.50
C MET A 313 2.84 -0.57 -6.69
N TYR A 314 3.36 -1.22 -7.72
CA TYR A 314 2.63 -1.58 -8.93
C TYR A 314 2.59 -3.09 -9.09
N LYS A 315 1.49 -3.56 -9.66
CA LYS A 315 1.24 -4.97 -9.93
C LYS A 315 1.05 -5.19 -11.43
N TYR A 316 1.73 -6.18 -11.98
CA TYR A 316 1.59 -6.64 -13.37
C TYR A 316 1.00 -8.04 -13.42
N LYS A 317 -0.09 -8.23 -14.18
CA LYS A 317 -0.68 -9.54 -14.37
C LYS A 317 0.09 -10.32 -15.43
N LEU A 318 0.81 -11.37 -14.99
CA LEU A 318 1.71 -12.18 -15.84
C LEU A 318 0.95 -13.13 -16.76
N ASP A 319 -0.20 -13.63 -16.32
CA ASP A 319 -1.03 -14.56 -17.08
C ASP A 319 -2.52 -14.26 -16.92
N ASN A 320 -3.24 -14.20 -18.04
CA ASN A 320 -4.69 -14.00 -18.07
C ASN A 320 -5.48 -15.30 -17.79
N GLN A 321 -4.82 -16.45 -17.75
CA GLN A 321 -5.44 -17.76 -17.45
C GLN A 321 -5.33 -18.10 -15.96
N CYS A 322 -4.90 -17.18 -15.14
CA CYS A 322 -4.90 -17.31 -13.69
C CYS A 322 -6.27 -17.00 -13.10
N GLY A 323 -6.65 -17.78 -12.14
CA GLY A 323 -7.91 -17.66 -11.42
C GLY A 323 -8.19 -18.90 -10.59
N CYS A 324 -9.32 -18.92 -9.93
CA CYS A 324 -9.73 -20.09 -9.17
C CYS A 324 -10.00 -21.27 -10.12
N THR A 325 -9.29 -22.38 -9.91
CA THR A 325 -9.47 -23.63 -10.68
C THR A 325 -10.38 -24.63 -10.00
N ASP A 326 -10.86 -24.36 -8.77
CA ASP A 326 -11.78 -25.25 -8.05
C ASP A 326 -13.23 -25.01 -8.49
N PRO A 327 -13.89 -26.01 -9.11
CA PRO A 327 -15.29 -25.91 -9.53
C PRO A 327 -16.29 -25.70 -8.38
N LEU A 328 -15.89 -25.92 -7.13
CA LEU A 328 -16.73 -25.70 -5.94
C LEU A 328 -16.68 -24.26 -5.43
N ALA A 329 -15.74 -23.46 -5.90
CA ALA A 329 -15.62 -22.06 -5.51
C ALA A 329 -16.62 -21.17 -6.28
N TYR A 330 -17.14 -20.14 -5.62
CA TYR A 330 -18.07 -19.17 -6.22
C TYR A 330 -17.47 -18.38 -7.39
N ASN A 331 -16.16 -18.15 -7.38
CA ASN A 331 -15.43 -17.45 -8.43
C ASN A 331 -14.65 -18.39 -9.35
N PHE A 332 -15.09 -19.66 -9.47
CA PHE A 332 -14.49 -20.61 -10.41
C PHE A 332 -14.38 -20.03 -11.82
N SER A 333 -13.22 -20.13 -12.42
CA SER A 333 -12.97 -19.74 -13.80
C SER A 333 -12.64 -20.97 -14.67
N SER A 334 -13.54 -21.32 -15.57
CA SER A 334 -13.30 -22.44 -16.52
C SER A 334 -12.15 -22.19 -17.50
N SER A 335 -11.69 -20.94 -17.63
CA SER A 335 -10.51 -20.56 -18.43
C SER A 335 -9.22 -20.56 -17.62
N ALA A 336 -9.28 -20.62 -16.29
CA ALA A 336 -8.10 -20.69 -15.47
C ALA A 336 -7.40 -22.05 -15.64
N THR A 337 -6.11 -22.01 -15.94
CA THR A 337 -5.23 -23.19 -16.00
C THR A 337 -4.29 -23.26 -14.83
N TYR A 338 -4.19 -22.15 -14.08
CA TYR A 338 -3.37 -22.03 -12.89
C TYR A 338 -4.20 -21.42 -11.75
N ASP A 339 -4.19 -22.08 -10.58
CA ASP A 339 -4.84 -21.58 -9.38
C ASP A 339 -3.99 -20.47 -8.77
N ASP A 340 -4.55 -19.26 -8.71
CA ASP A 340 -3.88 -18.09 -8.14
C ASP A 340 -4.16 -17.91 -6.63
N GLY A 341 -4.77 -18.90 -5.99
CA GLY A 341 -5.17 -18.86 -4.59
C GLY A 341 -6.39 -17.97 -4.31
N SER A 342 -7.08 -17.48 -5.36
CA SER A 342 -8.25 -16.60 -5.22
C SER A 342 -9.56 -17.32 -4.98
N CYS A 343 -9.56 -18.66 -4.85
CA CYS A 343 -10.78 -19.44 -4.69
C CYS A 343 -11.63 -18.96 -3.50
N CYS A 344 -12.87 -18.61 -3.80
CA CYS A 344 -13.83 -18.04 -2.87
C CYS A 344 -14.90 -19.07 -2.50
N TYR A 345 -15.05 -19.40 -1.22
CA TYR A 345 -15.98 -20.42 -0.71
C TYR A 345 -17.05 -19.87 0.23
N ILE A 346 -16.96 -18.58 0.61
CA ILE A 346 -17.88 -17.97 1.56
C ILE A 346 -18.69 -16.91 0.84
N SER A 347 -19.98 -17.15 0.69
CA SER A 347 -20.93 -16.14 0.21
C SER A 347 -21.56 -15.37 1.38
N GLY A 348 -22.06 -14.18 1.08
CA GLY A 348 -22.73 -13.31 2.03
C GLY A 348 -22.71 -11.87 1.56
N CYS A 349 -23.23 -10.96 2.36
CA CYS A 349 -23.17 -9.54 2.03
C CYS A 349 -21.75 -9.00 2.14
N THR A 350 -21.23 -8.45 1.04
CA THR A 350 -19.90 -7.82 0.96
C THR A 350 -19.92 -6.29 1.07
N ASP A 351 -21.11 -5.69 1.17
CA ASP A 351 -21.26 -4.25 1.37
C ASP A 351 -21.01 -3.88 2.83
N VAL A 352 -19.90 -3.16 3.10
CA VAL A 352 -19.50 -2.72 4.45
C VAL A 352 -20.51 -1.78 5.11
N LEU A 353 -21.44 -1.20 4.35
CA LEU A 353 -22.50 -0.32 4.83
C LEU A 353 -23.82 -1.08 5.10
N ALA A 354 -23.90 -2.35 4.78
CA ALA A 354 -25.06 -3.16 5.08
C ALA A 354 -25.05 -3.66 6.53
N ILE A 355 -26.23 -3.76 7.15
CA ILE A 355 -26.34 -4.20 8.56
C ILE A 355 -25.97 -5.67 8.78
N ASN A 356 -26.00 -6.47 7.72
CA ASN A 356 -25.60 -7.88 7.70
C ASN A 356 -24.29 -8.11 6.96
N TYR A 357 -23.41 -7.10 6.89
CA TYR A 357 -22.06 -7.24 6.33
C TYR A 357 -21.33 -8.45 6.92
N ASN A 358 -20.76 -9.27 6.06
CA ASN A 358 -19.93 -10.40 6.46
C ASN A 358 -18.51 -10.20 5.99
N ALA A 359 -17.61 -9.82 6.91
CA ALA A 359 -16.20 -9.59 6.60
C ALA A 359 -15.46 -10.82 6.03
N ASN A 360 -16.00 -12.02 6.21
CA ASN A 360 -15.42 -13.25 5.66
C ASN A 360 -16.00 -13.62 4.29
N ALA A 361 -17.07 -12.94 3.85
CA ALA A 361 -17.64 -13.20 2.53
C ALA A 361 -16.73 -12.63 1.45
N CYS A 362 -16.40 -13.45 0.49
CA CYS A 362 -15.63 -13.10 -0.70
C CYS A 362 -16.49 -13.11 -1.98
N PHE A 363 -17.77 -13.44 -1.85
CA PHE A 363 -18.75 -13.43 -2.93
C PHE A 363 -20.06 -12.84 -2.43
N ASP A 364 -20.54 -11.79 -3.10
CA ASP A 364 -21.83 -11.18 -2.78
C ASP A 364 -22.97 -12.05 -3.32
N ASP A 365 -23.79 -12.58 -2.41
CA ASP A 365 -24.94 -13.40 -2.74
C ASP A 365 -26.24 -12.60 -2.90
N GLY A 366 -26.16 -11.26 -2.87
CA GLY A 366 -27.32 -10.36 -2.95
C GLY A 366 -28.14 -10.27 -1.67
N SER A 367 -27.63 -10.82 -0.55
CA SER A 367 -28.34 -10.82 0.74
C SER A 367 -28.19 -9.51 1.52
N CYS A 368 -27.50 -8.50 0.98
CA CYS A 368 -27.23 -7.24 1.67
C CYS A 368 -28.52 -6.53 2.10
N ILE A 369 -28.59 -6.20 3.38
CA ILE A 369 -29.71 -5.46 3.97
C ILE A 369 -29.23 -4.03 4.23
N GLN A 370 -29.75 -3.09 3.47
CA GLN A 370 -29.42 -1.68 3.65
C GLN A 370 -29.95 -1.14 4.97
N ALA A 371 -29.16 -0.31 5.64
CA ALA A 371 -29.60 0.39 6.84
C ALA A 371 -30.68 1.43 6.48
N VAL A 372 -31.79 1.38 7.22
CA VAL A 372 -32.85 2.40 7.20
C VAL A 372 -32.94 2.97 8.61
N LEU A 373 -32.33 4.11 8.83
CA LEU A 373 -32.35 4.80 10.10
C LEU A 373 -33.71 5.43 10.36
N GLY A 374 -34.25 5.27 11.54
CA GLY A 374 -35.51 5.89 11.92
C GLY A 374 -35.95 5.50 13.32
N CYS A 375 -36.97 6.17 13.81
CA CYS A 375 -37.53 5.85 15.12
C CYS A 375 -38.24 4.47 15.09
N MET A 376 -37.72 3.51 15.82
CA MET A 376 -38.25 2.15 15.96
C MET A 376 -39.22 2.00 17.15
N ASN A 377 -39.47 3.05 17.92
CA ASN A 377 -40.42 3.03 19.03
C ASN A 377 -41.86 3.19 18.51
N GLN A 378 -42.64 2.12 18.58
CA GLN A 378 -44.03 2.07 18.07
C GLN A 378 -44.96 3.08 18.74
N THR A 379 -44.62 3.61 19.93
CA THR A 379 -45.42 4.60 20.66
C THR A 379 -45.04 6.05 20.32
N ALA A 380 -43.97 6.23 19.55
CA ALA A 380 -43.55 7.56 19.10
C ALA A 380 -44.45 8.09 17.98
N SER A 381 -44.63 9.42 17.93
CA SER A 381 -45.43 10.05 16.87
C SER A 381 -44.80 9.98 15.49
N ASN A 382 -43.48 9.82 15.43
CA ASN A 382 -42.70 9.65 14.21
C ASN A 382 -42.16 8.22 14.04
N TYR A 383 -42.89 7.21 14.54
CA TYR A 383 -42.54 5.80 14.32
C TYR A 383 -42.38 5.50 12.83
N ASN A 384 -41.27 4.91 12.47
CA ASN A 384 -40.99 4.46 11.10
C ASN A 384 -40.97 2.92 11.04
N SER A 385 -42.02 2.34 10.47
CA SER A 385 -42.14 0.87 10.37
C SER A 385 -41.13 0.24 9.40
N SER A 386 -40.46 1.02 8.56
CA SER A 386 -39.42 0.54 7.65
C SER A 386 -38.02 0.66 8.26
N ALA A 387 -37.87 1.32 9.40
CA ALA A 387 -36.58 1.45 10.06
C ALA A 387 -36.12 0.10 10.60
N ASN A 388 -34.85 -0.18 10.41
CA ASN A 388 -34.19 -1.40 10.91
C ASN A 388 -32.97 -1.11 11.79
N VAL A 389 -32.59 0.18 11.95
CA VAL A 389 -31.55 0.66 12.87
C VAL A 389 -32.00 1.96 13.57
N ASN A 390 -31.59 2.13 14.85
CA ASN A 390 -31.78 3.37 15.60
C ASN A 390 -30.59 4.33 15.46
N SER A 391 -29.39 3.81 15.18
CA SER A 391 -28.18 4.57 14.88
C SER A 391 -27.39 3.90 13.78
N PHE A 392 -26.61 4.71 13.06
CA PHE A 392 -25.78 4.21 11.97
C PHE A 392 -24.56 5.10 11.78
N ASN A 393 -23.42 4.46 11.49
CA ASN A 393 -22.18 5.17 11.20
C ASN A 393 -21.96 5.32 9.70
N GLY A 394 -21.42 6.47 9.29
CA GLY A 394 -21.14 6.72 7.87
C GLY A 394 -20.27 7.96 7.64
N GLY A 395 -20.27 8.46 6.43
CA GLY A 395 -19.26 9.39 5.94
C GLY A 395 -17.98 8.65 5.54
N ALA A 396 -16.84 9.34 5.43
CA ALA A 396 -15.56 8.65 5.34
C ALA A 396 -15.30 7.91 6.68
N LEU A 397 -15.05 6.60 6.62
CA LEU A 397 -14.94 5.77 7.84
C LEU A 397 -13.64 6.03 8.60
N ASP A 398 -12.59 6.43 7.91
CA ASP A 398 -11.30 6.81 8.49
C ASP A 398 -10.54 7.78 7.58
N ASN A 399 -9.30 8.12 7.94
CA ASN A 399 -8.45 9.02 7.16
C ASN A 399 -7.64 8.34 6.05
N ASN A 400 -7.86 7.03 5.80
CA ASN A 400 -7.12 6.27 4.78
C ASN A 400 -7.77 6.34 3.38
N ILE A 401 -8.81 7.15 3.20
CA ILE A 401 -9.50 7.32 1.91
C ILE A 401 -8.61 7.95 0.82
N GLY A 402 -7.45 8.51 1.19
CA GLY A 402 -6.50 9.14 0.28
C GLY A 402 -5.42 9.91 1.04
N SER A 403 -4.55 10.62 0.31
CA SER A 403 -3.52 11.44 0.94
C SER A 403 -4.13 12.60 1.73
N GLY A 404 -3.46 13.02 2.80
CA GLY A 404 -3.93 14.11 3.64
C GLY A 404 -2.85 14.67 4.55
N SER A 405 -3.22 15.65 5.37
CA SER A 405 -2.33 16.28 6.35
C SER A 405 -3.11 17.00 7.43
N PHE A 406 -2.47 17.31 8.54
CA PHE A 406 -3.02 18.20 9.55
C PHE A 406 -3.20 19.62 9.02
N PHE A 407 -4.29 20.26 9.41
CA PHE A 407 -4.74 21.50 8.82
C PHE A 407 -5.25 22.50 9.86
N ASN A 408 -4.99 23.79 9.62
CA ASN A 408 -5.20 24.81 10.63
C ASN A 408 -6.28 25.86 10.29
N ASN A 409 -6.87 25.80 9.10
CA ASN A 409 -7.88 26.77 8.71
C ASN A 409 -9.30 26.24 8.94
N ASN A 410 -10.25 27.16 9.12
CA ASN A 410 -11.66 26.83 9.23
C ASN A 410 -12.21 26.36 7.87
N GLN A 411 -12.63 25.11 7.82
CA GLN A 411 -13.28 24.45 6.68
C GLN A 411 -14.37 23.54 7.24
N TYR A 412 -15.28 23.09 6.37
CA TYR A 412 -16.43 22.29 6.80
C TYR A 412 -16.90 21.32 5.71
N LEU A 413 -17.60 20.29 6.15
CA LEU A 413 -18.40 19.42 5.28
C LEU A 413 -19.75 20.05 5.02
N ILE A 414 -20.30 19.82 3.83
CA ILE A 414 -21.63 20.30 3.41
C ILE A 414 -22.54 19.10 3.23
N PHE A 415 -23.70 19.13 3.90
CA PHE A 415 -24.63 18.02 3.85
C PHE A 415 -26.10 18.45 3.85
N ASP A 416 -26.97 17.56 3.41
CA ASP A 416 -28.41 17.65 3.54
C ASP A 416 -28.89 16.67 4.61
N SER A 417 -29.89 17.06 5.39
CA SER A 417 -30.61 16.17 6.29
C SER A 417 -32.05 16.02 5.84
N TYR A 418 -32.49 14.78 5.70
CA TYR A 418 -33.82 14.40 5.20
C TYR A 418 -34.79 14.04 6.32
N ASP A 419 -34.29 13.84 7.54
CA ASP A 419 -35.10 13.66 8.75
C ASP A 419 -34.43 14.36 9.94
N ASN A 420 -35.18 14.63 11.00
CA ASN A 420 -34.61 15.11 12.25
C ASN A 420 -33.79 13.98 12.89
N CYS A 421 -32.54 14.27 13.19
CA CYS A 421 -31.60 13.29 13.73
C CYS A 421 -30.62 13.93 14.70
N LEU A 422 -29.88 13.11 15.41
CA LEU A 422 -28.78 13.52 16.27
C LEU A 422 -27.46 13.07 15.64
N ILE A 423 -26.53 14.00 15.38
CA ILE A 423 -25.13 13.62 15.16
C ILE A 423 -24.53 13.41 16.55
N LYS A 424 -24.42 12.13 16.95
CA LYS A 424 -24.04 11.73 18.29
C LYS A 424 -22.54 11.83 18.53
N SER A 425 -21.76 11.26 17.61
CA SER A 425 -20.30 11.19 17.73
C SER A 425 -19.63 11.16 16.37
N CYS A 426 -18.32 11.37 16.35
CA CYS A 426 -17.48 11.11 15.19
C CYS A 426 -16.03 10.79 15.61
N ASP A 427 -15.27 10.22 14.71
CA ASP A 427 -13.83 10.09 14.86
C ASP A 427 -13.13 11.33 14.31
N ILE A 428 -12.11 11.78 15.02
CA ILE A 428 -11.19 12.84 14.59
C ILE A 428 -9.75 12.38 14.73
N TYR A 429 -8.84 13.05 14.02
CA TYR A 429 -7.40 12.87 14.15
C TYR A 429 -6.79 14.24 14.45
N ALA A 430 -6.14 14.41 15.59
CA ALA A 430 -5.55 15.67 16.02
C ALA A 430 -4.03 15.57 16.15
N GLU A 431 -3.34 16.69 15.85
CA GLU A 431 -1.88 16.77 15.92
C GLU A 431 -1.38 17.10 17.32
N TYR A 432 -2.14 17.93 18.05
CA TYR A 432 -1.74 18.47 19.35
C TYR A 432 -2.85 18.43 20.39
N PHE A 433 -2.48 18.51 21.66
CA PHE A 433 -3.42 18.79 22.74
C PHE A 433 -3.98 20.21 22.63
N ARG A 434 -5.30 20.36 22.51
CA ARG A 434 -5.95 21.67 22.47
C ARG A 434 -7.45 21.61 22.70
N SER A 435 -8.03 22.76 22.98
CA SER A 435 -9.48 22.96 23.02
C SER A 435 -9.97 23.34 21.62
N ILE A 436 -10.97 22.62 21.10
CA ILE A 436 -11.59 22.88 19.78
C ILE A 436 -13.10 22.97 19.99
N THR A 437 -13.70 24.00 19.39
CA THR A 437 -15.16 24.11 19.31
C THR A 437 -15.61 23.56 17.95
N PHE A 438 -16.33 22.46 17.99
CA PHE A 438 -17.00 21.84 16.84
C PHE A 438 -18.36 22.47 16.68
N GLU A 439 -18.79 22.73 15.44
CA GLU A 439 -20.01 23.49 15.14
C GLU A 439 -20.85 22.82 14.07
N LEU A 440 -22.16 22.72 14.34
CA LEU A 440 -23.20 22.53 13.33
C LEU A 440 -23.73 23.92 12.93
N ARG A 441 -23.79 24.21 11.63
CA ARG A 441 -24.20 25.49 11.09
C ARG A 441 -25.29 25.33 10.02
N ASN A 442 -26.11 26.36 9.85
CA ASN A 442 -27.02 26.41 8.71
C ASN A 442 -26.28 26.78 7.40
N ASN A 443 -27.03 26.86 6.30
CA ASN A 443 -26.51 27.21 4.96
C ASN A 443 -25.89 28.61 4.87
N ASN A 444 -26.20 29.51 5.79
CA ASN A 444 -25.63 30.85 5.88
C ASN A 444 -24.41 30.93 6.80
N GLY A 445 -23.99 29.83 7.39
CA GLY A 445 -22.86 29.75 8.33
C GLY A 445 -23.21 30.15 9.76
N ASN A 446 -24.50 30.38 10.09
CA ASN A 446 -24.91 30.64 11.47
C ASN A 446 -24.90 29.34 12.27
N VAL A 447 -24.31 29.37 13.47
CA VAL A 447 -24.24 28.24 14.38
C VAL A 447 -25.65 27.86 14.86
N LEU A 448 -25.99 26.59 14.70
CA LEU A 448 -27.22 25.97 15.21
C LEU A 448 -26.93 25.26 16.54
N ASP A 449 -25.79 24.57 16.61
CA ASP A 449 -25.32 23.85 17.80
C ASP A 449 -23.80 23.82 17.84
N ASP A 450 -23.21 23.78 19.04
CA ASP A 450 -21.76 23.69 19.21
C ASP A 450 -21.34 22.91 20.46
N THR A 451 -20.14 22.33 20.40
CA THR A 451 -19.52 21.73 21.57
C THR A 451 -18.03 21.99 21.60
N THR A 452 -17.50 22.36 22.76
CA THR A 452 -16.07 22.60 22.97
C THR A 452 -15.45 21.45 23.73
N LEU A 453 -14.46 20.78 23.10
CA LEU A 453 -13.79 19.63 23.67
C LEU A 453 -12.27 19.85 23.74
N TYR A 454 -11.63 19.29 24.76
CA TYR A 454 -10.18 19.20 24.83
C TYR A 454 -9.74 17.89 24.19
N VAL A 455 -9.05 18.00 23.07
CA VAL A 455 -8.60 16.86 22.26
C VAL A 455 -7.13 16.53 22.50
N SER A 456 -6.77 15.26 22.37
CA SER A 456 -5.40 14.75 22.46
C SER A 456 -4.85 14.41 21.07
N PRO A 457 -3.53 14.31 20.88
CA PRO A 457 -2.95 13.83 19.64
C PRO A 457 -3.42 12.42 19.26
N GLY A 458 -3.53 12.16 17.96
CA GLY A 458 -3.92 10.87 17.40
C GLY A 458 -5.42 10.75 17.10
N LYS A 459 -5.85 9.52 16.81
CA LYS A 459 -7.25 9.18 16.57
C LYS A 459 -8.03 9.15 17.88
N GLN A 460 -9.21 9.75 17.89
CA GLN A 460 -10.13 9.67 19.02
C GLN A 460 -11.58 9.83 18.56
N ASN A 461 -12.50 9.15 19.23
CA ASN A 461 -13.94 9.36 19.09
C ASN A 461 -14.38 10.49 20.01
N ILE A 462 -15.11 11.46 19.47
CA ILE A 462 -15.65 12.61 20.23
C ILE A 462 -17.18 12.58 20.23
N ILE A 463 -17.77 12.96 21.35
CA ILE A 463 -19.22 13.08 21.50
C ILE A 463 -19.63 14.51 21.18
N LEU A 464 -20.54 14.67 20.22
CA LEU A 464 -21.04 15.94 19.74
C LEU A 464 -22.44 16.23 20.25
N ASN A 465 -23.38 15.29 20.11
CA ASN A 465 -24.80 15.40 20.43
C ASN A 465 -25.47 16.60 19.73
N PHE A 466 -25.22 16.81 18.45
CA PHE A 466 -25.82 17.90 17.69
C PHE A 466 -27.23 17.53 17.20
N ASP A 467 -28.21 18.35 17.60
CA ASP A 467 -29.58 18.26 17.06
C ASP A 467 -29.63 18.77 15.62
N VAL A 468 -29.84 17.88 14.67
CA VAL A 468 -29.81 18.19 13.24
C VAL A 468 -31.25 18.33 12.70
N PRO A 469 -31.64 19.52 12.22
CA PRO A 469 -32.95 19.74 11.60
C PRO A 469 -32.99 19.23 10.16
N ILE A 470 -34.19 18.97 9.65
CA ILE A 470 -34.43 18.77 8.22
C ILE A 470 -34.05 20.06 7.48
N ALA A 471 -32.97 20.04 6.73
CA ALA A 471 -32.51 21.20 5.97
C ALA A 471 -31.46 20.78 4.90
N SER A 472 -31.28 21.68 3.92
CA SER A 472 -30.25 21.53 2.90
C SER A 472 -29.06 22.45 3.15
N ASN A 473 -27.87 22.00 2.71
CA ASN A 473 -26.59 22.73 2.82
C ASN A 473 -26.20 23.07 4.27
N LEU A 474 -26.53 22.21 5.20
CA LEU A 474 -25.99 22.31 6.55
C LEU A 474 -24.46 22.14 6.49
N GLN A 475 -23.78 22.71 7.47
CA GLN A 475 -22.33 22.70 7.53
C GLN A 475 -21.85 22.08 8.84
N LEU A 476 -20.89 21.16 8.76
CA LEU A 476 -20.22 20.57 9.92
C LEU A 476 -18.77 21.05 9.91
N GLY A 477 -18.43 21.96 10.82
CA GLY A 477 -17.16 22.68 10.84
C GLY A 477 -16.60 22.91 12.24
N ILE A 478 -15.65 23.83 12.36
CA ILE A 478 -15.00 24.19 13.61
C ILE A 478 -14.99 25.72 13.78
N ASN A 479 -14.93 26.19 15.01
CA ASN A 479 -14.74 27.61 15.29
C ASN A 479 -13.25 27.98 15.25
N GLY A 480 -12.94 29.03 14.49
CA GLY A 480 -11.60 29.61 14.43
C GLY A 480 -10.61 28.89 13.52
N THR A 481 -9.35 29.21 13.71
CA THR A 481 -8.20 28.67 12.99
C THR A 481 -7.27 27.92 13.93
N ASN A 482 -6.26 27.25 13.36
CA ASN A 482 -5.23 26.57 14.14
C ASN A 482 -5.73 25.33 14.91
N SER A 483 -6.63 24.54 14.28
CA SER A 483 -7.19 23.35 14.92
C SER A 483 -6.21 22.17 15.00
N GLY A 484 -5.29 22.02 14.05
CA GLY A 484 -4.43 20.85 13.94
C GLY A 484 -5.20 19.54 13.71
N LEU A 485 -6.39 19.62 13.09
CA LEU A 485 -7.17 18.45 12.73
C LEU A 485 -6.76 17.93 11.35
N TYR A 486 -6.78 16.60 11.19
CA TYR A 486 -6.45 15.97 9.92
C TYR A 486 -7.57 16.18 8.90
N ARG A 487 -7.17 16.38 7.65
CA ARG A 487 -8.05 16.37 6.47
C ARG A 487 -7.44 15.50 5.38
N ASN A 488 -8.26 14.88 4.54
CA ASN A 488 -7.80 14.32 3.28
C ASN A 488 -7.77 15.40 2.20
N ASN A 489 -6.73 15.36 1.37
CA ASN A 489 -6.55 16.24 0.21
C ASN A 489 -7.06 15.59 -1.07
N THR A 490 -7.16 14.26 -1.07
CA THR A 490 -7.64 13.41 -2.18
C THR A 490 -8.45 12.26 -1.62
N GLY A 491 -9.14 11.53 -2.50
CA GLY A 491 -9.78 10.26 -2.18
C GLY A 491 -11.20 10.36 -1.64
N SER A 492 -11.75 11.56 -1.42
CA SER A 492 -13.18 11.65 -1.12
C SER A 492 -14.01 11.44 -2.38
N ASP A 493 -15.02 10.58 -2.27
CA ASP A 493 -15.97 10.24 -3.33
C ASP A 493 -17.39 10.60 -2.90
N TYR A 494 -17.72 11.88 -3.04
CA TYR A 494 -19.03 12.39 -2.69
C TYR A 494 -20.12 11.95 -3.68
N PRO A 495 -21.36 11.70 -3.26
CA PRO A 495 -21.88 11.92 -1.91
C PRO A 495 -21.70 10.69 -0.98
N TYR A 496 -21.53 10.94 0.32
CA TYR A 496 -21.63 9.92 1.36
C TYR A 496 -23.05 9.93 1.94
N ASN A 497 -23.78 8.85 1.71
CA ASN A 497 -25.12 8.66 2.27
C ASN A 497 -25.03 7.92 3.61
N ILE A 498 -25.63 8.49 4.67
CA ILE A 498 -25.73 7.86 5.99
C ILE A 498 -27.19 7.43 6.19
N ALA A 499 -27.45 6.15 5.94
CA ALA A 499 -28.73 5.47 6.14
C ALA A 499 -29.95 6.24 5.62
N ASN A 500 -29.83 6.97 4.51
CA ASN A 500 -30.83 7.81 3.87
C ASN A 500 -31.35 9.00 4.70
N VAL A 501 -30.68 9.34 5.82
CA VAL A 501 -31.05 10.46 6.67
C VAL A 501 -30.11 11.65 6.46
N ILE A 502 -28.80 11.42 6.36
CA ILE A 502 -27.82 12.45 6.03
C ILE A 502 -27.14 12.14 4.70
N ASN A 503 -26.95 13.15 3.87
CA ASN A 503 -26.21 13.05 2.62
C ASN A 503 -25.09 14.11 2.59
N ILE A 504 -23.85 13.71 2.85
CA ILE A 504 -22.67 14.59 2.77
C ILE A 504 -22.29 14.73 1.30
N LYS A 505 -22.52 15.89 0.73
CA LYS A 505 -22.40 16.13 -0.72
C LYS A 505 -21.16 16.90 -1.16
N GLY A 506 -20.34 17.31 -0.20
CA GLY A 506 -19.12 18.05 -0.50
C GLY A 506 -18.48 18.68 0.72
N SER A 507 -17.51 19.52 0.47
CA SER A 507 -16.84 20.33 1.48
C SER A 507 -16.73 21.78 1.02
N SER A 508 -16.28 22.66 1.91
CA SER A 508 -16.04 24.08 1.59
C SER A 508 -14.81 24.33 0.71
N ALA A 509 -14.03 23.29 0.37
CA ALA A 509 -12.90 23.42 -0.54
C ALA A 509 -13.34 23.68 -1.98
N SER A 510 -12.56 24.47 -2.71
CA SER A 510 -12.78 24.74 -4.13
C SER A 510 -12.40 23.56 -5.05
N GLN A 511 -11.68 22.59 -4.53
CA GLN A 511 -11.21 21.41 -5.26
C GLN A 511 -11.97 20.15 -4.81
N PRO A 512 -12.37 19.26 -5.73
CA PRO A 512 -12.93 17.97 -5.36
C PRO A 512 -11.87 17.09 -4.67
N GLY A 513 -12.30 16.13 -3.89
CA GLY A 513 -11.42 15.17 -3.25
C GLY A 513 -11.00 15.54 -1.82
N TYR A 514 -11.33 16.73 -1.32
CA TYR A 514 -11.05 17.14 0.05
C TYR A 514 -12.15 16.68 1.03
N TYR A 515 -11.72 16.05 2.15
CA TYR A 515 -12.63 15.67 3.25
C TYR A 515 -12.12 16.26 4.57
N TYR A 516 -12.98 16.94 5.35
CA TYR A 516 -12.58 17.70 6.54
C TYR A 516 -13.09 17.09 7.83
N PHE A 517 -12.18 16.72 8.68
CA PHE A 517 -12.21 16.53 10.12
C PHE A 517 -13.12 15.44 10.70
N TYR A 518 -14.31 15.19 10.17
CA TYR A 518 -15.34 14.37 10.78
C TYR A 518 -15.44 13.02 10.09
N TYR A 519 -14.80 12.01 10.66
CA TYR A 519 -14.80 10.63 10.12
C TYR A 519 -15.76 9.76 10.92
N ASN A 520 -16.26 8.66 10.32
CA ASN A 520 -17.08 7.67 10.99
C ASN A 520 -18.21 8.29 11.83
N ILE A 521 -18.99 9.17 11.21
CA ILE A 521 -20.03 9.95 11.88
C ILE A 521 -21.16 9.03 12.32
N GLU A 522 -21.45 9.00 13.64
CA GLU A 522 -22.60 8.28 14.19
C GLU A 522 -23.82 9.18 14.17
N VAL A 523 -24.87 8.75 13.46
CA VAL A 523 -26.16 9.42 13.37
C VAL A 523 -27.19 8.57 14.08
N GLU A 524 -27.96 9.18 15.01
CA GLU A 524 -29.02 8.53 15.79
C GLU A 524 -30.39 9.10 15.43
N ALA A 525 -31.37 8.22 15.29
CA ALA A 525 -32.76 8.62 15.06
C ALA A 525 -33.40 9.20 16.31
N VAL A 526 -34.09 10.32 16.16
CA VAL A 526 -34.83 10.94 17.27
C VAL A 526 -36.27 10.42 17.28
N CYS A 527 -36.73 9.93 18.44
CA CYS A 527 -38.12 9.52 18.65
C CYS A 527 -38.90 10.57 19.44
N PHE A 528 -40.04 11.02 18.91
CA PHE A 528 -40.90 12.00 19.57
C PHE A 528 -42.00 11.33 20.38
N ASN A 529 -42.07 11.61 21.68
CA ASN A 529 -43.15 11.12 22.51
C ASN A 529 -44.49 11.80 22.12
N THR A 530 -45.59 11.05 22.12
CA THR A 530 -46.92 11.54 21.73
C THR A 530 -47.48 12.66 22.65
N THR A 531 -46.79 12.93 23.76
CA THR A 531 -47.19 13.93 24.76
C THR A 531 -46.44 15.24 24.70
N GLU A 532 -45.40 15.35 23.87
CA GLU A 532 -44.63 16.59 23.72
C GLU A 532 -44.89 17.23 22.34
N VAL A 533 -45.67 18.29 22.33
CA VAL A 533 -45.90 19.12 21.15
C VAL A 533 -44.71 20.05 20.98
N ASN A 534 -43.89 19.78 19.96
CA ASN A 534 -42.97 20.70 19.27
C ASN A 534 -42.21 21.75 20.11
N ASP A 535 -41.06 21.36 20.64
CA ASP A 535 -40.07 22.36 21.07
C ASP A 535 -38.65 22.14 20.44
N PHE A 536 -38.57 21.59 19.22
CA PHE A 536 -37.28 21.33 18.53
C PHE A 536 -36.55 22.60 18.06
N TYR A 537 -37.13 23.79 18.22
CA TYR A 537 -36.55 25.06 17.75
C TYR A 537 -36.67 26.21 18.73
N LYS A 538 -36.53 25.98 20.01
CA LYS A 538 -36.10 27.08 20.88
C LYS A 538 -34.59 27.04 20.99
N PRO A 539 -33.87 28.10 20.52
CA PRO A 539 -32.44 28.16 20.80
C PRO A 539 -32.25 28.02 22.30
N LYS A 540 -31.47 27.03 22.71
CA LYS A 540 -31.14 26.80 24.12
C LYS A 540 -30.54 28.09 24.68
N SER A 541 -31.31 28.84 25.46
CA SER A 541 -30.77 30.00 26.13
C SER A 541 -30.13 29.62 27.45
N LEU A 542 -28.95 30.16 27.70
CA LEU A 542 -28.28 29.97 28.97
C LEU A 542 -29.18 30.46 30.12
N SER A 543 -29.57 29.55 31.00
CA SER A 543 -30.46 29.86 32.14
C SER A 543 -29.68 30.34 33.36
N ARG A 544 -28.58 29.62 33.68
CA ARG A 544 -27.70 30.06 34.78
C ARG A 544 -26.33 29.37 34.68
N VAL A 545 -25.33 29.95 35.31
CA VAL A 545 -24.00 29.37 35.50
C VAL A 545 -23.75 29.21 36.98
N PHE A 546 -23.28 28.04 37.41
CA PHE A 546 -22.96 27.76 38.82
C PHE A 546 -21.65 26.97 38.93
N ASN A 547 -21.00 27.10 40.10
CA ASN A 547 -19.78 26.38 40.40
C ASN A 547 -20.08 24.98 40.97
N ILE A 548 -19.03 24.21 41.32
CA ILE A 548 -19.13 22.86 41.86
C ILE A 548 -19.88 22.79 43.21
N LEU A 549 -20.04 23.93 43.90
CA LEU A 549 -20.78 24.04 45.13
C LEU A 549 -22.25 24.44 44.91
N GLY A 550 -22.69 24.60 43.66
CA GLY A 550 -24.05 24.99 43.32
C GLY A 550 -24.34 26.49 43.43
N SER A 551 -23.35 27.33 43.77
CA SER A 551 -23.49 28.78 43.86
C SER A 551 -23.41 29.42 42.49
N GLU A 552 -24.26 30.44 42.19
CA GLU A 552 -24.17 31.16 40.95
C GLU A 552 -22.80 31.80 40.74
N ALA A 553 -22.25 31.66 39.55
CA ALA A 553 -20.91 32.10 39.21
C ALA A 553 -20.90 32.81 37.84
N ASN A 554 -20.54 34.09 37.82
CA ASN A 554 -20.36 34.84 36.61
C ASN A 554 -18.88 34.92 36.24
N ASN A 555 -18.50 34.29 35.10
CA ASN A 555 -17.19 34.41 34.44
C ASN A 555 -15.93 34.21 35.32
N LEU A 556 -15.92 33.23 36.16
CA LEU A 556 -14.72 32.86 36.93
C LEU A 556 -13.79 32.00 36.07
N LYS A 557 -12.56 32.48 35.85
CA LYS A 557 -11.50 31.77 35.14
C LYS A 557 -10.86 30.70 36.02
N ASN A 558 -10.35 29.62 35.38
CA ASN A 558 -9.65 28.50 36.05
C ASN A 558 -10.49 27.72 37.08
N GLN A 559 -11.80 27.71 36.93
CA GLN A 559 -12.73 26.93 37.77
C GLN A 559 -13.66 26.08 36.88
N ILE A 560 -14.11 24.96 37.44
CA ILE A 560 -15.16 24.16 36.83
C ILE A 560 -16.49 24.89 37.02
N LEU A 561 -17.13 25.26 35.91
CA LEU A 561 -18.44 25.87 35.89
C LEU A 561 -19.46 24.94 35.21
N PHE A 562 -20.68 24.98 35.70
CA PHE A 562 -21.82 24.27 35.11
C PHE A 562 -22.76 25.28 34.48
N TYR A 563 -22.99 25.17 33.18
CA TYR A 563 -23.89 25.98 32.40
C TYR A 563 -25.21 25.25 32.27
N GLN A 564 -26.26 25.72 32.90
CA GLN A 564 -27.59 25.14 32.77
C GLN A 564 -28.38 25.95 31.72
N TYR A 565 -28.97 25.23 30.81
CA TYR A 565 -29.75 25.80 29.71
C TYR A 565 -31.27 25.74 29.99
N SER A 566 -32.06 26.47 29.18
CA SER A 566 -33.52 26.56 29.33
C SER A 566 -34.28 25.24 29.16
N ASP A 567 -33.64 24.24 28.53
CA ASP A 567 -34.13 22.85 28.39
C ASP A 567 -33.82 21.96 29.60
N GLY A 568 -33.14 22.50 30.61
CA GLY A 568 -32.73 21.75 31.78
C GLY A 568 -31.38 21.03 31.66
N SER A 569 -30.80 20.99 30.45
CA SER A 569 -29.47 20.39 30.20
C SER A 569 -28.38 21.18 30.93
N VAL A 570 -27.31 20.48 31.34
CA VAL A 570 -26.18 21.08 32.05
C VAL A 570 -24.88 20.70 31.36
N GLN A 571 -24.13 21.72 30.92
CA GLN A 571 -22.77 21.54 30.38
C GLN A 571 -21.72 21.92 31.43
N LYS A 572 -20.68 21.09 31.58
CA LYS A 572 -19.51 21.40 32.39
C LYS A 572 -18.47 22.12 31.52
N LYS A 573 -18.07 23.33 31.88
CA LYS A 573 -17.02 24.09 31.19
C LYS A 573 -15.90 24.48 32.13
N ILE A 574 -14.67 24.52 31.64
CA ILE A 574 -13.51 25.10 32.31
C ILE A 574 -13.02 26.22 31.40
N ILE A 575 -13.09 27.46 31.88
CA ILE A 575 -12.53 28.59 31.15
C ILE A 575 -11.09 28.76 31.61
N VAL A 576 -10.13 28.48 30.74
CA VAL A 576 -8.70 28.63 30.98
C VAL A 576 -8.24 29.91 30.27
N GLU A 577 -7.31 30.66 30.88
CA GLU A 577 -6.70 31.86 30.25
C GLU A 577 -5.82 31.51 29.08
#